data_d68d5913d47d3c960f81c9cecd192729
#
_entry.id   d68d5913d47d3c960f81c9cecd192729
#
_cell.length_a   1.000
_cell.length_b   1.000
_cell.length_c   1.000
_cell.angle_alpha   90.00
_cell.angle_beta   90.00
_cell.angle_gamma   90.00
#
_symmetry.space_group_name_H-M   'P 1'
#
loop_
_entity.id
_entity.type
_entity.pdbx_description
1 polymer ?
#
loop_
_entity_poly.entity_id
_entity_poly.type
_entity_poly.pdbx_seq_one_letter_code
_entity_poly.pdbx_strand_id
1 'polypeptide(L)'
;MTFNKKKRNNTIFDIVVIGAGPSGIAFACGFAGTNIKVAIIDKLPNSVISNPRIDGREIALTHQSVEILKKLNVWKNFSKKTISIIKEARILDGDSRYFLNFNHQEIKKENLGYLIPNHLIKKNLYKRLKKLSNITLIDKTECISVNTCGRYSSIALSNGKKINTTLVVAADSRFSKIRSKMGIPAFVQDFNKNMIVCRMEHEKPHKNIAYEFFRYDQTQALLPYIKNQSGIITTVPRDLSSSLMEMDKKQFNKEMEKSFNNYFGKMRLVGKRYSYPMVTTYTKQFVTDRFAVIGDAAVGMHPVTAHGFNLNLKGLDMLIDEIKEALENKTDIGSTTILKKYQTKLHFAAGPIYLATNSIVNLYTSNILPAKLTRQFVLRFVNTIKPAKQVFLNMLK
;
A
#
# COMPACT_ATOMS: atom_id res chain seq x y z
N MET A 1 -45.89 -32.54 17.18
CA MET A 1 -44.77 -31.59 17.41
C MET A 1 -44.41 -30.90 16.09
N THR A 2 -44.92 -29.70 15.94
CA THR A 2 -44.70 -28.89 14.71
C THR A 2 -43.35 -28.18 14.81
N PHE A 3 -42.39 -28.63 14.04
CA PHE A 3 -41.10 -27.95 13.90
C PHE A 3 -41.28 -26.60 13.17
N ASN A 4 -41.23 -25.53 13.94
CA ASN A 4 -41.25 -24.17 13.46
C ASN A 4 -39.98 -23.91 12.63
N LYS A 5 -40.08 -23.98 11.29
CA LYS A 5 -39.05 -23.55 10.35
C LYS A 5 -38.87 -22.03 10.44
N LYS A 6 -38.10 -21.54 11.41
CA LYS A 6 -37.54 -20.18 11.33
C LYS A 6 -36.76 -20.09 10.01
N LYS A 7 -37.33 -19.42 9.01
CA LYS A 7 -36.63 -18.95 7.82
C LYS A 7 -35.40 -18.14 8.28
N ARG A 8 -34.24 -18.76 8.38
CA ARG A 8 -32.98 -18.02 8.52
C ARG A 8 -32.79 -17.29 7.21
N ASN A 9 -32.98 -15.98 7.18
CA ASN A 9 -32.61 -15.10 6.09
C ASN A 9 -31.06 -15.12 5.98
N ASN A 10 -30.49 -16.15 5.38
CA ASN A 10 -29.09 -16.21 5.04
C ASN A 10 -28.92 -15.40 3.75
N THR A 11 -28.49 -14.16 3.88
CA THR A 11 -28.08 -13.35 2.72
C THR A 11 -26.87 -14.01 2.07
N ILE A 12 -26.97 -14.33 0.79
CA ILE A 12 -25.89 -14.96 0.03
C ILE A 12 -25.23 -13.91 -0.84
N PHE A 13 -23.93 -13.79 -0.73
CA PHE A 13 -23.06 -13.03 -1.63
C PHE A 13 -22.12 -13.98 -2.38
N ASP A 14 -21.70 -13.59 -3.55
CA ASP A 14 -20.69 -14.35 -4.28
C ASP A 14 -19.32 -14.14 -3.63
N ILE A 15 -19.01 -12.89 -3.26
CA ILE A 15 -17.75 -12.51 -2.63
C ILE A 15 -18.01 -11.66 -1.40
N VAL A 16 -17.32 -11.96 -0.30
CA VAL A 16 -17.28 -11.10 0.89
C VAL A 16 -15.85 -10.60 1.09
N VAL A 17 -15.67 -9.29 1.14
CA VAL A 17 -14.41 -8.60 1.42
C VAL A 17 -14.39 -8.12 2.86
N ILE A 18 -13.37 -8.46 3.61
CA ILE A 18 -13.19 -8.02 5.00
C ILE A 18 -12.17 -6.88 5.01
N GLY A 19 -12.66 -5.66 5.28
CA GLY A 19 -11.91 -4.41 5.28
C GLY A 19 -12.26 -3.49 4.12
N ALA A 20 -12.79 -2.30 4.44
CA ALA A 20 -13.08 -1.20 3.51
C ALA A 20 -11.89 -0.23 3.35
N GLY A 21 -10.68 -0.75 3.46
CA GLY A 21 -9.45 -0.03 3.11
C GLY A 21 -9.30 0.14 1.60
N PRO A 22 -8.24 0.83 1.13
CA PRO A 22 -8.02 1.06 -0.30
C PRO A 22 -8.00 -0.24 -1.12
N SER A 23 -7.34 -1.28 -0.63
CA SER A 23 -7.27 -2.57 -1.32
C SER A 23 -8.63 -3.27 -1.41
N GLY A 24 -9.40 -3.28 -0.31
CA GLY A 24 -10.71 -3.93 -0.28
C GLY A 24 -11.73 -3.24 -1.19
N ILE A 25 -11.78 -1.90 -1.15
CA ILE A 25 -12.69 -1.14 -2.03
C ILE A 25 -12.25 -1.27 -3.49
N ALA A 26 -10.93 -1.16 -3.78
CA ALA A 26 -10.42 -1.31 -5.14
C ALA A 26 -10.73 -2.69 -5.73
N PHE A 27 -10.55 -3.74 -4.94
CA PHE A 27 -10.88 -5.12 -5.33
C PHE A 27 -12.38 -5.25 -5.65
N ALA A 28 -13.25 -4.78 -4.77
CA ALA A 28 -14.70 -4.82 -5.00
C ALA A 28 -15.10 -4.04 -6.28
N CYS A 29 -14.49 -2.88 -6.52
CA CYS A 29 -14.72 -2.09 -7.75
C CYS A 29 -14.34 -2.85 -9.03
N GLY A 30 -13.49 -3.87 -8.96
CA GLY A 30 -13.10 -4.73 -10.08
C GLY A 30 -14.27 -5.52 -10.68
N PHE A 31 -15.35 -5.71 -9.91
CA PHE A 31 -16.56 -6.42 -10.33
C PHE A 31 -17.69 -5.49 -10.80
N ALA A 32 -17.37 -4.23 -11.06
CA ALA A 32 -18.30 -3.28 -11.63
C ALA A 32 -18.82 -3.78 -13.01
N GLY A 33 -20.14 -3.74 -13.19
CA GLY A 33 -20.79 -4.20 -14.44
C GLY A 33 -20.88 -5.72 -14.61
N THR A 34 -20.56 -6.49 -13.56
CA THR A 34 -20.81 -7.92 -13.50
C THR A 34 -22.05 -8.24 -12.67
N ASN A 35 -22.56 -9.47 -12.77
CA ASN A 35 -23.68 -9.95 -11.92
C ASN A 35 -23.20 -10.42 -10.54
N ILE A 36 -21.93 -10.32 -10.22
CA ILE A 36 -21.32 -10.73 -8.95
C ILE A 36 -21.78 -9.80 -7.83
N LYS A 37 -22.38 -10.38 -6.80
CA LYS A 37 -22.79 -9.65 -5.57
C LYS A 37 -21.65 -9.65 -4.58
N VAL A 38 -21.13 -8.46 -4.28
CA VAL A 38 -20.00 -8.29 -3.35
C VAL A 38 -20.50 -7.60 -2.07
N ALA A 39 -20.16 -8.16 -0.90
CA ALA A 39 -20.27 -7.43 0.36
C ALA A 39 -18.88 -6.99 0.83
N ILE A 40 -18.78 -5.76 1.36
CA ILE A 40 -17.60 -5.28 2.08
C ILE A 40 -18.01 -5.10 3.55
N ILE A 41 -17.26 -5.72 4.45
CA ILE A 41 -17.50 -5.63 5.90
C ILE A 41 -16.38 -4.76 6.51
N ASP A 42 -16.75 -3.74 7.28
CA ASP A 42 -15.78 -2.91 8.01
C ASP A 42 -16.32 -2.49 9.38
N LYS A 43 -15.43 -2.46 10.38
CA LYS A 43 -15.75 -1.98 11.73
C LYS A 43 -15.98 -0.48 11.81
N LEU A 44 -15.42 0.29 10.88
CA LEU A 44 -15.57 1.75 10.84
C LEU A 44 -16.95 2.12 10.30
N PRO A 45 -17.54 3.21 10.81
CA PRO A 45 -18.79 3.73 10.27
C PRO A 45 -18.60 4.30 8.86
N ASN A 46 -19.64 4.21 8.05
CA ASN A 46 -19.67 4.72 6.68
C ASN A 46 -19.24 6.20 6.59
N SER A 47 -19.56 7.03 7.59
CA SER A 47 -19.13 8.44 7.67
C SER A 47 -17.60 8.61 7.68
N VAL A 48 -16.87 7.69 8.31
CA VAL A 48 -15.40 7.69 8.36
C VAL A 48 -14.81 7.15 7.06
N ILE A 49 -15.40 6.08 6.51
CA ILE A 49 -14.94 5.47 5.24
C ILE A 49 -15.14 6.45 4.08
N SER A 50 -16.25 7.18 4.06
CA SER A 50 -16.61 8.14 3.01
C SER A 50 -15.81 9.44 3.07
N ASN A 51 -15.40 9.85 4.27
CA ASN A 51 -14.62 11.06 4.49
C ASN A 51 -13.33 10.76 5.27
N PRO A 52 -12.36 10.10 4.62
CA PRO A 52 -11.12 9.69 5.26
C PRO A 52 -10.30 10.90 5.71
N ARG A 53 -9.81 10.85 6.95
CA ARG A 53 -8.95 11.90 7.51
C ARG A 53 -7.63 11.97 6.77
N ILE A 54 -7.04 13.17 6.72
CA ILE A 54 -5.67 13.39 6.27
C ILE A 54 -4.76 12.58 7.21
N ASP A 55 -3.88 11.78 6.65
CA ASP A 55 -2.96 10.91 7.39
C ASP A 55 -1.48 11.19 7.05
N GLY A 56 -1.21 12.29 6.36
CA GLY A 56 0.13 12.76 6.00
C GLY A 56 0.83 11.94 4.91
N ARG A 57 0.33 10.77 4.58
CA ARG A 57 0.96 9.89 3.59
C ARG A 57 0.65 10.35 2.17
N GLU A 58 1.68 10.39 1.37
CA GLU A 58 1.59 10.60 -0.07
C GLU A 58 2.08 9.33 -0.78
N ILE A 59 1.31 8.86 -1.72
CA ILE A 59 1.55 7.59 -2.41
C ILE A 59 2.12 7.87 -3.79
N ALA A 60 3.33 7.37 -4.04
CA ALA A 60 3.91 7.37 -5.37
C ALA A 60 3.33 6.21 -6.18
N LEU A 61 2.59 6.52 -7.23
CA LEU A 61 1.95 5.56 -8.13
C LEU A 61 2.79 5.35 -9.37
N THR A 62 3.04 4.08 -9.70
CA THR A 62 3.63 3.70 -11.00
C THR A 62 2.61 3.87 -12.13
N HIS A 63 3.08 3.88 -13.38
CA HIS A 63 2.21 3.90 -14.54
C HIS A 63 1.24 2.71 -14.54
N GLN A 64 1.72 1.50 -14.20
CA GLN A 64 0.86 0.32 -14.10
C GLN A 64 -0.27 0.52 -13.08
N SER A 65 0.03 1.10 -11.91
CA SER A 65 -0.99 1.39 -10.90
C SER A 65 -2.03 2.39 -11.37
N VAL A 66 -1.62 3.38 -12.18
CA VAL A 66 -2.55 4.34 -12.80
C VAL A 66 -3.46 3.63 -13.81
N GLU A 67 -2.92 2.72 -14.63
CA GLU A 67 -3.76 1.93 -15.55
C GLU A 67 -4.77 1.05 -14.81
N ILE A 68 -4.39 0.41 -13.70
CA ILE A 68 -5.34 -0.32 -12.86
C ILE A 68 -6.43 0.62 -12.31
N LEU A 69 -6.07 1.80 -11.81
CA LEU A 69 -7.06 2.77 -11.33
C LEU A 69 -7.96 3.31 -12.46
N LYS A 70 -7.47 3.39 -13.71
CA LYS A 70 -8.28 3.71 -14.88
C LYS A 70 -9.24 2.56 -15.20
N LYS A 71 -8.78 1.31 -15.23
CA LYS A 71 -9.58 0.08 -15.40
C LYS A 71 -10.73 0.01 -14.40
N LEU A 72 -10.46 0.40 -13.15
CA LEU A 72 -11.46 0.50 -12.07
C LEU A 72 -12.38 1.73 -12.17
N ASN A 73 -12.18 2.62 -13.13
CA ASN A 73 -12.91 3.89 -13.27
C ASN A 73 -12.76 4.83 -12.06
N VAL A 74 -11.62 4.77 -11.36
CA VAL A 74 -11.28 5.61 -10.19
C VAL A 74 -10.45 6.81 -10.60
N TRP A 75 -9.50 6.63 -11.54
CA TRP A 75 -8.53 7.67 -11.94
C TRP A 75 -9.19 8.98 -12.37
N LYS A 76 -10.27 8.93 -13.13
CA LYS A 76 -11.00 10.11 -13.61
C LYS A 76 -11.61 11.01 -12.51
N ASN A 77 -11.70 10.49 -11.27
CA ASN A 77 -12.23 11.25 -10.13
C ASN A 77 -11.18 12.13 -9.46
N PHE A 78 -9.88 11.98 -9.81
CA PHE A 78 -8.83 12.86 -9.29
C PHE A 78 -8.77 14.18 -10.02
N SER A 79 -8.69 15.28 -9.26
CA SER A 79 -8.42 16.60 -9.84
C SER A 79 -6.95 16.67 -10.27
N LYS A 80 -6.70 17.22 -11.46
CA LYS A 80 -5.33 17.51 -11.94
C LYS A 80 -4.51 18.33 -10.94
N LYS A 81 -5.17 19.21 -10.16
CA LYS A 81 -4.53 20.03 -9.12
C LYS A 81 -4.03 19.23 -7.91
N THR A 82 -4.43 17.97 -7.76
CA THR A 82 -4.05 17.11 -6.63
C THR A 82 -3.10 15.99 -7.02
N ILE A 83 -2.71 15.94 -8.29
CA ILE A 83 -1.74 14.98 -8.82
C ILE A 83 -0.44 15.73 -9.03
N SER A 84 0.62 15.29 -8.36
CA SER A 84 1.98 15.75 -8.63
C SER A 84 2.73 14.71 -9.45
N ILE A 85 3.70 15.13 -10.25
CA ILE A 85 4.52 14.25 -11.08
C ILE A 85 5.91 14.08 -10.45
N ILE A 86 6.50 12.91 -10.61
CA ILE A 86 7.90 12.63 -10.27
C ILE A 86 8.66 12.48 -11.58
N LYS A 87 9.61 13.38 -11.87
CA LYS A 87 10.44 13.32 -13.08
C LYS A 87 11.75 12.58 -12.85
N GLU A 88 12.32 12.73 -11.65
CA GLU A 88 13.55 12.08 -11.24
C GLU A 88 13.42 11.50 -9.84
N ALA A 89 14.21 10.49 -9.54
CA ALA A 89 14.43 9.99 -8.20
C ALA A 89 15.93 9.93 -7.93
N ARG A 90 16.37 10.55 -6.83
CA ARG A 90 17.78 10.62 -6.42
C ARG A 90 17.98 9.95 -5.08
N ILE A 91 18.91 9.01 -5.04
CA ILE A 91 19.27 8.28 -3.84
C ILE A 91 20.67 8.71 -3.42
N LEU A 92 20.79 9.22 -2.19
CA LEU A 92 22.03 9.74 -1.60
C LEU A 92 22.43 8.87 -0.41
N ASP A 93 23.73 8.68 -0.21
CA ASP A 93 24.31 7.94 0.93
C ASP A 93 25.10 8.90 1.83
N GLY A 94 24.59 9.14 3.02
CA GLY A 94 25.18 10.04 4.00
C GLY A 94 25.40 11.46 3.46
N ASP A 95 26.59 11.99 3.67
CA ASP A 95 27.01 13.32 3.20
C ASP A 95 27.69 13.29 1.83
N SER A 96 27.66 12.13 1.14
CA SER A 96 28.23 11.98 -0.17
C SER A 96 27.57 12.92 -1.18
N ARG A 97 28.38 13.55 -2.03
CA ARG A 97 27.89 14.32 -3.19
C ARG A 97 27.47 13.40 -4.34
N TYR A 98 27.85 12.14 -4.29
CA TYR A 98 27.47 11.15 -5.29
C TYR A 98 26.04 10.66 -5.01
N PHE A 99 25.24 10.58 -6.06
CA PHE A 99 23.88 10.06 -5.97
C PHE A 99 23.59 9.11 -7.15
N LEU A 100 22.77 8.12 -6.89
CA LEU A 100 22.14 7.29 -7.91
C LEU A 100 20.91 8.04 -8.43
N ASN A 101 20.86 8.25 -9.73
CA ASN A 101 19.79 8.97 -10.39
C ASN A 101 18.96 8.06 -11.29
N PHE A 102 17.64 8.12 -11.15
CA PHE A 102 16.68 7.56 -12.08
C PHE A 102 15.92 8.71 -12.75
N ASN A 103 15.95 8.74 -14.09
CA ASN A 103 15.33 9.80 -14.86
C ASN A 103 14.21 9.22 -15.75
N HIS A 104 13.12 9.95 -15.89
CA HIS A 104 11.98 9.54 -16.71
C HIS A 104 12.32 9.29 -18.18
N GLN A 105 13.34 9.99 -18.71
CA GLN A 105 13.84 9.80 -20.08
C GLN A 105 14.37 8.38 -20.30
N GLU A 106 14.96 7.76 -19.27
CA GLU A 106 15.51 6.40 -19.34
C GLU A 106 14.40 5.33 -19.55
N ILE A 107 13.17 5.64 -19.17
CA ILE A 107 12.01 4.77 -19.42
C ILE A 107 11.13 5.25 -20.59
N LYS A 108 11.56 6.31 -21.29
CA LYS A 108 10.84 6.91 -22.43
C LYS A 108 9.40 7.31 -22.08
N LYS A 109 9.18 7.90 -20.92
CA LYS A 109 7.90 8.41 -20.42
C LYS A 109 8.02 9.90 -20.07
N GLU A 110 6.89 10.59 -19.90
CA GLU A 110 6.87 11.99 -19.48
C GLU A 110 7.27 12.21 -18.01
N ASN A 111 7.16 11.16 -17.21
CA ASN A 111 7.51 11.15 -15.78
C ASN A 111 7.82 9.72 -15.32
N LEU A 112 8.38 9.55 -14.10
CA LEU A 112 8.59 8.26 -13.46
C LEU A 112 7.33 7.71 -12.81
N GLY A 113 6.41 8.59 -12.44
CA GLY A 113 5.18 8.24 -11.74
C GLY A 113 4.47 9.47 -11.18
N TYR A 114 3.43 9.21 -10.40
CA TYR A 114 2.52 10.22 -9.90
C TYR A 114 2.45 10.18 -8.37
N LEU A 115 2.39 11.32 -7.72
CA LEU A 115 2.25 11.43 -6.27
C LEU A 115 0.84 11.91 -5.93
N ILE A 116 0.15 11.16 -5.07
CA ILE A 116 -1.23 11.47 -4.66
C ILE A 116 -1.38 11.25 -3.14
N PRO A 117 -2.01 12.20 -2.41
CA PRO A 117 -2.34 12.01 -1.01
C PRO A 117 -3.24 10.79 -0.77
N ASN A 118 -2.86 9.93 0.18
CA ASN A 118 -3.56 8.68 0.47
C ASN A 118 -5.05 8.86 0.79
N HIS A 119 -5.40 9.90 1.55
CA HIS A 119 -6.82 10.20 1.85
C HIS A 119 -7.65 10.49 0.59
N LEU A 120 -7.05 11.07 -0.46
CA LEU A 120 -7.73 11.31 -1.74
C LEU A 120 -7.92 10.01 -2.54
N ILE A 121 -6.97 9.07 -2.46
CA ILE A 121 -7.12 7.73 -3.03
C ILE A 121 -8.32 7.05 -2.40
N LYS A 122 -8.38 6.99 -1.06
CA LYS A 122 -9.51 6.43 -0.30
C LYS A 122 -10.84 7.08 -0.68
N LYS A 123 -10.88 8.42 -0.71
CA LYS A 123 -12.09 9.19 -1.04
C LYS A 123 -12.60 8.89 -2.45
N ASN A 124 -11.70 8.78 -3.44
CA ASN A 124 -12.11 8.53 -4.82
C ASN A 124 -12.50 7.07 -5.07
N LEU A 125 -11.86 6.12 -4.37
CA LEU A 125 -12.31 4.73 -4.33
C LEU A 125 -13.73 4.62 -3.74
N TYR A 126 -14.00 5.28 -2.62
CA TYR A 126 -15.33 5.31 -2.03
C TYR A 126 -16.37 5.97 -2.97
N LYS A 127 -16.03 7.10 -3.63
CA LYS A 127 -16.91 7.71 -4.64
C LYS A 127 -17.27 6.75 -5.77
N ARG A 128 -16.32 5.89 -6.18
CA ARG A 128 -16.58 4.86 -7.17
C ARG A 128 -17.50 3.78 -6.63
N LEU A 129 -17.21 3.28 -5.42
CA LEU A 129 -18.02 2.26 -4.73
C LEU A 129 -19.48 2.64 -4.68
N LYS A 130 -19.80 3.87 -4.29
CA LYS A 130 -21.19 4.38 -4.16
C LYS A 130 -22.00 4.38 -5.46
N LYS A 131 -21.35 4.24 -6.61
CA LYS A 131 -21.99 4.18 -7.93
C LYS A 131 -22.27 2.74 -8.39
N LEU A 132 -21.94 1.74 -7.56
CA LEU A 132 -22.04 0.33 -7.92
C LEU A 132 -23.16 -0.33 -7.16
N SER A 133 -24.21 -0.76 -7.87
CA SER A 133 -25.41 -1.37 -7.29
C SER A 133 -25.19 -2.82 -6.82
N ASN A 134 -24.22 -3.51 -7.38
CA ASN A 134 -23.88 -4.89 -7.04
C ASN A 134 -22.95 -5.02 -5.83
N ILE A 135 -22.58 -3.90 -5.17
CA ILE A 135 -21.71 -3.89 -4.00
C ILE A 135 -22.45 -3.34 -2.79
N THR A 136 -22.45 -4.10 -1.70
CA THR A 136 -23.07 -3.72 -0.42
C THR A 136 -21.99 -3.44 0.62
N LEU A 137 -21.98 -2.26 1.22
CA LEU A 137 -21.11 -1.93 2.36
C LEU A 137 -21.85 -2.22 3.67
N ILE A 138 -21.30 -3.10 4.48
CA ILE A 138 -21.76 -3.44 5.83
C ILE A 138 -20.79 -2.81 6.81
N ASP A 139 -21.07 -1.60 7.20
CA ASP A 139 -20.26 -0.79 8.12
C ASP A 139 -20.57 -1.08 9.59
N LYS A 140 -19.77 -0.52 10.53
CA LYS A 140 -19.92 -0.71 11.99
C LYS A 140 -20.00 -2.19 12.40
N THR A 141 -19.39 -3.07 11.60
CA THR A 141 -19.53 -4.52 11.79
C THR A 141 -18.17 -5.18 11.62
N GLU A 142 -17.79 -6.04 12.56
CA GLU A 142 -16.56 -6.80 12.51
C GLU A 142 -16.84 -8.26 12.11
N CYS A 143 -15.97 -8.84 11.29
CA CYS A 143 -15.96 -10.27 11.04
C CYS A 143 -15.35 -10.99 12.26
N ILE A 144 -16.12 -11.86 12.89
CA ILE A 144 -15.69 -12.61 14.08
C ILE A 144 -14.99 -13.91 13.69
N SER A 145 -15.57 -14.65 12.76
CA SER A 145 -15.02 -15.91 12.28
C SER A 145 -15.45 -16.21 10.85
N VAL A 146 -14.65 -17.01 10.17
CA VAL A 146 -14.92 -17.56 8.86
C VAL A 146 -14.81 -19.09 8.98
N ASN A 147 -15.83 -19.80 8.54
CA ASN A 147 -15.85 -21.26 8.48
C ASN A 147 -16.09 -21.67 7.03
N THR A 148 -15.14 -22.35 6.43
CA THR A 148 -15.26 -22.89 5.07
C THR A 148 -15.80 -24.31 5.15
N CYS A 149 -16.87 -24.61 4.41
CA CYS A 149 -17.45 -25.93 4.35
C CYS A 149 -18.09 -26.17 2.97
N GLY A 150 -17.55 -27.11 2.23
CA GLY A 150 -18.05 -27.47 0.91
C GLY A 150 -18.02 -26.30 -0.08
N ARG A 151 -19.18 -25.97 -0.65
CA ARG A 151 -19.29 -24.92 -1.70
C ARG A 151 -19.37 -23.49 -1.19
N TYR A 152 -19.48 -23.26 0.11
CA TYR A 152 -19.66 -21.94 0.70
C TYR A 152 -18.84 -21.75 1.97
N SER A 153 -18.53 -20.51 2.24
CA SER A 153 -18.00 -20.06 3.52
C SER A 153 -19.10 -19.37 4.31
N SER A 154 -19.17 -19.63 5.62
CA SER A 154 -20.07 -18.95 6.55
C SER A 154 -19.29 -17.98 7.41
N ILE A 155 -19.70 -16.72 7.43
CA ILE A 155 -19.05 -15.63 8.15
C ILE A 155 -19.95 -15.22 9.31
N ALA A 156 -19.42 -15.27 10.54
CA ALA A 156 -20.10 -14.73 11.72
C ALA A 156 -19.71 -13.27 11.92
N LEU A 157 -20.69 -12.42 12.16
CA LEU A 157 -20.53 -10.98 12.34
C LEU A 157 -20.74 -10.57 13.79
N SER A 158 -20.13 -9.46 14.20
CA SER A 158 -20.23 -8.90 15.56
C SER A 158 -21.66 -8.51 15.98
N ASN A 159 -22.54 -8.30 15.02
CA ASN A 159 -23.96 -8.00 15.27
C ASN A 159 -24.85 -9.27 15.38
N GLY A 160 -24.25 -10.45 15.50
CA GLY A 160 -24.93 -11.75 15.61
C GLY A 160 -25.42 -12.34 14.28
N LYS A 161 -25.35 -11.59 13.17
CA LYS A 161 -25.77 -12.10 11.85
C LYS A 161 -24.72 -13.05 11.28
N LYS A 162 -25.19 -13.95 10.38
CA LYS A 162 -24.34 -14.82 9.57
C LYS A 162 -24.56 -14.53 8.09
N ILE A 163 -23.47 -14.53 7.32
CA ILE A 163 -23.47 -14.34 5.87
C ILE A 163 -22.82 -15.56 5.24
N ASN A 164 -23.41 -16.05 4.15
CA ASN A 164 -22.79 -17.10 3.33
C ASN A 164 -22.24 -16.50 2.05
N THR A 165 -21.10 -17.03 1.59
CA THR A 165 -20.43 -16.56 0.39
C THR A 165 -19.64 -17.68 -0.29
N THR A 166 -19.40 -17.55 -1.58
CA THR A 166 -18.55 -18.49 -2.34
C THR A 166 -17.06 -18.24 -2.07
N LEU A 167 -16.67 -16.96 -1.89
CA LEU A 167 -15.28 -16.57 -1.67
C LEU A 167 -15.20 -15.48 -0.59
N VAL A 168 -14.27 -15.63 0.34
CA VAL A 168 -13.90 -14.62 1.32
C VAL A 168 -12.54 -14.02 0.96
N VAL A 169 -12.43 -12.68 0.98
CA VAL A 169 -11.20 -11.96 0.70
C VAL A 169 -10.84 -11.06 1.88
N ALA A 170 -9.73 -11.33 2.55
CA ALA A 170 -9.25 -10.51 3.66
C ALA A 170 -8.37 -9.36 3.15
N ALA A 171 -8.77 -8.14 3.50
CA ALA A 171 -8.09 -6.87 3.20
C ALA A 171 -8.02 -5.97 4.45
N ASP A 172 -7.96 -6.58 5.65
CA ASP A 172 -8.14 -5.96 6.97
C ASP A 172 -6.84 -5.45 7.62
N SER A 173 -5.79 -5.25 6.85
CA SER A 173 -4.48 -4.71 7.21
C SER A 173 -3.37 -5.75 7.40
N ARG A 174 -2.13 -5.27 7.57
CA ARG A 174 -0.93 -6.10 7.79
C ARG A 174 -1.01 -7.01 9.01
N PHE A 175 -1.76 -6.61 10.03
CA PHE A 175 -2.01 -7.40 11.24
C PHE A 175 -3.35 -8.13 11.17
N SER A 176 -3.71 -8.64 10.00
CA SER A 176 -4.98 -9.30 9.73
C SER A 176 -5.31 -10.40 10.76
N LYS A 177 -6.34 -10.14 11.55
CA LYS A 177 -6.87 -11.11 12.51
C LYS A 177 -7.54 -12.29 11.81
N ILE A 178 -8.20 -12.01 10.69
CA ILE A 178 -8.93 -13.04 9.94
C ILE A 178 -7.95 -13.98 9.24
N ARG A 179 -6.89 -13.45 8.61
CA ARG A 179 -5.80 -14.28 8.07
C ARG A 179 -5.26 -15.26 9.14
N SER A 180 -4.96 -14.74 10.34
CA SER A 180 -4.45 -15.57 11.43
C SER A 180 -5.46 -16.63 11.88
N LYS A 181 -6.76 -16.30 11.97
CA LYS A 181 -7.84 -17.24 12.30
C LYS A 181 -8.03 -18.33 11.23
N MET A 182 -7.71 -18.01 9.98
CA MET A 182 -7.72 -18.97 8.86
C MET A 182 -6.45 -19.82 8.77
N GLY A 183 -5.58 -19.77 9.79
CA GLY A 183 -4.36 -20.58 9.84
C GLY A 183 -3.28 -20.15 8.87
N ILE A 184 -3.33 -18.93 8.31
CA ILE A 184 -2.31 -18.40 7.40
C ILE A 184 -1.27 -17.63 8.21
N PRO A 185 -0.07 -18.18 8.44
CA PRO A 185 1.00 -17.50 9.14
C PRO A 185 1.64 -16.43 8.26
N ALA A 186 2.15 -15.37 8.91
CA ALA A 186 2.95 -14.35 8.25
C ALA A 186 4.29 -14.19 8.96
N PHE A 187 5.33 -13.99 8.17
CA PHE A 187 6.57 -13.46 8.66
C PHE A 187 6.37 -11.97 8.97
N VAL A 188 6.68 -11.57 10.19
CA VAL A 188 6.54 -10.18 10.66
C VAL A 188 7.91 -9.71 11.10
N GLN A 189 8.39 -8.60 10.53
CA GLN A 189 9.62 -7.95 10.92
C GLN A 189 9.34 -6.55 11.44
N ASP A 190 9.59 -6.33 12.71
CA ASP A 190 9.59 -5.02 13.35
C ASP A 190 11.00 -4.45 13.32
N PHE A 191 11.19 -3.27 12.74
CA PHE A 191 12.48 -2.60 12.62
C PHE A 191 12.84 -1.77 13.85
N ASN A 192 12.00 -1.74 14.87
CA ASN A 192 12.12 -0.88 16.06
C ASN A 192 12.30 0.60 15.72
N LYS A 193 11.67 1.02 14.61
CA LYS A 193 11.70 2.39 14.10
C LYS A 193 10.29 2.91 13.87
N ASN A 194 10.14 4.22 13.86
CA ASN A 194 8.92 4.90 13.44
C ASN A 194 9.21 5.76 12.21
N MET A 195 8.22 5.83 11.36
CA MET A 195 8.16 6.72 10.21
C MET A 195 7.33 7.94 10.59
N ILE A 196 7.96 9.11 10.66
CA ILE A 196 7.28 10.40 10.82
C ILE A 196 7.01 10.96 9.44
N VAL A 197 5.75 11.27 9.16
CA VAL A 197 5.33 11.86 7.89
C VAL A 197 4.68 13.21 8.12
N CYS A 198 5.03 14.17 7.28
CA CYS A 198 4.45 15.50 7.30
C CYS A 198 4.59 16.16 5.93
N ARG A 199 3.96 17.31 5.78
CA ARG A 199 4.17 18.17 4.62
C ARG A 199 4.96 19.40 5.04
N MET A 200 5.95 19.78 4.23
CA MET A 200 6.71 21.01 4.43
C MET A 200 6.71 21.87 3.17
N GLU A 201 6.66 23.15 3.37
CA GLU A 201 6.96 24.16 2.36
C GLU A 201 8.44 24.55 2.49
N HIS A 202 9.12 24.76 1.36
CA HIS A 202 10.55 25.07 1.35
C HIS A 202 10.88 26.17 0.34
N GLU A 203 12.01 26.83 0.57
CA GLU A 203 12.43 28.01 -0.20
C GLU A 203 12.87 27.64 -1.62
N LYS A 204 13.74 26.65 -1.76
CA LYS A 204 14.27 26.21 -3.05
C LYS A 204 13.38 25.17 -3.69
N PRO A 205 13.07 25.26 -5.00
CA PRO A 205 12.14 24.37 -5.67
C PRO A 205 12.67 22.92 -5.75
N HIS A 206 11.78 21.94 -5.56
CA HIS A 206 12.09 20.50 -5.68
C HIS A 206 12.23 20.02 -7.14
N LYS A 207 11.84 20.82 -8.14
CA LYS A 207 11.97 20.50 -9.58
C LYS A 207 11.37 19.15 -10.00
N ASN A 208 10.34 18.68 -9.30
CA ASN A 208 9.70 17.35 -9.46
C ASN A 208 10.67 16.16 -9.24
N ILE A 209 11.67 16.34 -8.39
CA ILE A 209 12.63 15.32 -8.02
C ILE A 209 12.24 14.73 -6.65
N ALA A 210 12.12 13.41 -6.58
CA ALA A 210 12.02 12.67 -5.33
C ALA A 210 13.45 12.42 -4.81
N TYR A 211 13.65 12.63 -3.54
CA TYR A 211 14.94 12.41 -2.89
C TYR A 211 14.79 11.35 -1.81
N GLU A 212 15.77 10.43 -1.71
CA GLU A 212 15.94 9.50 -0.61
C GLU A 212 17.36 9.67 -0.07
N PHE A 213 17.47 10.08 1.20
CA PHE A 213 18.72 10.24 1.91
C PHE A 213 18.87 9.08 2.89
N PHE A 214 19.81 8.21 2.65
CA PHE A 214 20.19 7.17 3.59
C PHE A 214 21.24 7.72 4.55
N ARG A 215 20.86 7.79 5.82
CA ARG A 215 21.76 8.13 6.93
C ARG A 215 21.73 6.98 7.92
N TYR A 216 22.86 6.59 8.43
CA TYR A 216 23.12 5.31 9.10
C TYR A 216 21.96 4.74 9.92
N ASP A 217 21.42 5.47 10.89
CA ASP A 217 20.29 5.01 11.72
C ASP A 217 18.93 5.54 11.28
N GLN A 218 18.89 6.38 10.25
CA GLN A 218 17.68 7.03 9.79
C GLN A 218 17.65 7.14 8.27
N THR A 219 16.47 7.23 7.71
CA THR A 219 16.26 7.57 6.30
C THR A 219 15.35 8.78 6.19
N GLN A 220 15.55 9.56 5.17
CA GLN A 220 14.73 10.74 4.90
C GLN A 220 14.35 10.78 3.44
N ALA A 221 13.06 10.83 3.17
CA ALA A 221 12.56 11.05 1.83
C ALA A 221 11.91 12.43 1.71
N LEU A 222 12.11 13.06 0.57
CA LEU A 222 11.39 14.23 0.14
C LEU A 222 10.66 13.90 -1.15
N LEU A 223 9.34 13.93 -1.12
CA LEU A 223 8.47 13.62 -2.25
C LEU A 223 7.88 14.93 -2.81
N PRO A 224 8.12 15.24 -4.11
CA PRO A 224 7.70 16.52 -4.69
C PRO A 224 6.18 16.62 -4.74
N TYR A 225 5.62 17.63 -4.07
CA TYR A 225 4.19 17.92 -4.12
C TYR A 225 3.92 19.18 -4.92
N ILE A 226 2.89 19.94 -4.60
CA ILE A 226 2.46 21.11 -5.38
C ILE A 226 3.34 22.32 -5.03
N LYS A 227 3.77 23.10 -6.03
CA LYS A 227 4.62 24.29 -5.88
C LYS A 227 5.93 23.94 -5.14
N ASN A 228 6.27 24.68 -4.09
CA ASN A 228 7.42 24.42 -3.22
C ASN A 228 7.05 23.64 -1.96
N GLN A 229 6.04 22.76 -2.04
CA GLN A 229 5.70 21.86 -0.95
C GLN A 229 6.15 20.44 -1.27
N SER A 230 6.59 19.74 -0.25
CA SER A 230 6.96 18.32 -0.36
C SER A 230 6.43 17.53 0.81
N GLY A 231 6.07 16.27 0.54
CA GLY A 231 5.88 15.27 1.58
C GLY A 231 7.25 14.88 2.13
N ILE A 232 7.42 14.99 3.43
CA ILE A 232 8.63 14.58 4.13
C ILE A 232 8.35 13.30 4.89
N ILE A 233 9.24 12.33 4.75
CA ILE A 233 9.21 11.06 5.47
C ILE A 233 10.54 10.92 6.18
N THR A 234 10.51 10.88 7.50
CA THR A 234 11.72 10.67 8.31
C THR A 234 11.54 9.39 9.11
N THR A 235 12.40 8.40 8.87
CA THR A 235 12.40 7.15 9.63
C THR A 235 13.52 7.20 10.66
N VAL A 236 13.17 7.04 11.94
CA VAL A 236 14.07 7.14 13.09
C VAL A 236 13.78 6.02 14.08
N PRO A 237 14.75 5.70 14.98
CA PRO A 237 14.49 4.88 16.17
C PRO A 237 13.29 5.38 16.98
N ARG A 238 12.58 4.48 17.68
CA ARG A 238 11.32 4.83 18.38
C ARG A 238 11.48 5.87 19.47
N ASP A 239 12.60 5.85 20.19
CA ASP A 239 12.96 6.83 21.21
C ASP A 239 13.09 8.24 20.62
N LEU A 240 13.77 8.40 19.50
CA LEU A 240 13.90 9.68 18.81
C LEU A 240 12.58 10.15 18.15
N SER A 241 11.71 9.22 17.81
CA SER A 241 10.40 9.55 17.24
C SER A 241 9.55 10.40 18.17
N SER A 242 9.52 10.08 19.46
CA SER A 242 8.76 10.84 20.47
C SER A 242 9.26 12.28 20.55
N SER A 243 10.56 12.48 20.65
CA SER A 243 11.18 13.82 20.70
C SER A 243 10.82 14.66 19.48
N LEU A 244 10.91 14.08 18.27
CA LEU A 244 10.53 14.79 17.02
C LEU A 244 9.04 15.13 16.97
N MET A 245 8.18 14.28 17.54
CA MET A 245 6.73 14.54 17.58
C MET A 245 6.34 15.61 18.61
N GLU A 246 7.13 15.78 19.69
CA GLU A 246 6.89 16.75 20.75
C GLU A 246 7.47 18.14 20.44
N MET A 247 8.45 18.25 19.54
CA MET A 247 9.03 19.54 19.15
C MET A 247 7.95 20.53 18.75
N ASP A 248 8.11 21.79 19.13
CA ASP A 248 7.32 22.89 18.56
C ASP A 248 7.62 23.06 17.06
N LYS A 249 6.79 23.84 16.37
CA LYS A 249 6.96 24.03 14.92
C LYS A 249 8.30 24.65 14.54
N LYS A 250 8.81 25.58 15.34
CA LYS A 250 10.06 26.31 15.06
C LYS A 250 11.27 25.40 15.24
N GLN A 251 11.28 24.61 16.30
CA GLN A 251 12.30 23.61 16.54
C GLN A 251 12.31 22.54 15.46
N PHE A 252 11.13 21.99 15.12
CA PHE A 252 11.00 20.97 14.07
C PHE A 252 11.44 21.48 12.69
N ASN A 253 11.09 22.71 12.33
CA ASN A 253 11.53 23.32 11.06
C ASN A 253 13.06 23.38 10.97
N LYS A 254 13.74 23.87 12.03
CA LYS A 254 15.19 23.92 12.10
C LYS A 254 15.84 22.54 12.02
N GLU A 255 15.22 21.55 12.70
CA GLU A 255 15.70 20.18 12.66
C GLU A 255 15.61 19.60 11.24
N MET A 256 14.52 19.84 10.53
CA MET A 256 14.38 19.41 9.14
C MET A 256 15.36 20.14 8.20
N GLU A 257 15.54 21.46 8.34
CA GLU A 257 16.54 22.22 7.60
C GLU A 257 17.94 21.61 7.75
N LYS A 258 18.34 21.35 8.99
CA LYS A 258 19.62 20.71 9.32
C LYS A 258 19.72 19.29 8.74
N SER A 259 18.66 18.51 8.89
CA SER A 259 18.65 17.11 8.46
C SER A 259 18.73 16.94 6.93
N PHE A 260 18.30 17.95 6.18
CA PHE A 260 18.51 18.04 4.73
C PHE A 260 19.73 18.86 4.33
N ASN A 261 20.70 19.10 5.26
CA ASN A 261 21.91 19.90 5.03
C ASN A 261 21.64 21.25 4.37
N ASN A 262 20.52 21.90 4.73
CA ASN A 262 20.03 23.15 4.14
C ASN A 262 19.87 23.11 2.60
N TYR A 263 19.75 21.92 2.02
CA TYR A 263 19.64 21.72 0.57
C TYR A 263 18.44 22.46 -0.03
N PHE A 264 17.31 22.52 0.72
CA PHE A 264 16.07 23.15 0.31
C PHE A 264 15.88 24.57 0.86
N GLY A 265 16.90 25.13 1.53
CA GLY A 265 16.79 26.43 2.22
C GLY A 265 15.90 26.34 3.46
N LYS A 266 15.21 27.43 3.80
CA LYS A 266 14.26 27.43 4.92
C LYS A 266 13.10 26.49 4.66
N MET A 267 12.69 25.75 5.69
CA MET A 267 11.60 24.78 5.64
C MET A 267 10.54 25.08 6.70
N ARG A 268 9.28 24.98 6.35
CA ARG A 268 8.15 25.30 7.21
C ARG A 268 7.12 24.17 7.22
N LEU A 269 6.80 23.66 8.41
CA LEU A 269 5.77 22.63 8.58
C LEU A 269 4.39 23.12 8.17
N VAL A 270 3.74 22.39 7.26
CA VAL A 270 2.38 22.59 6.79
C VAL A 270 1.46 21.53 7.38
N GLY A 271 0.57 21.92 8.28
CA GLY A 271 -0.37 21.01 8.92
C GLY A 271 0.23 20.27 10.13
N LYS A 272 0.00 18.95 10.18
CA LYS A 272 0.35 18.07 11.31
C LYS A 272 1.44 17.07 10.93
N ARG A 273 2.13 16.56 11.94
CA ARG A 273 3.00 15.38 11.85
C ARG A 273 2.19 14.13 12.20
N TYR A 274 2.56 13.00 11.60
CA TYR A 274 1.96 11.69 11.88
C TYR A 274 3.08 10.68 12.08
N SER A 275 2.95 9.78 13.03
CA SER A 275 3.94 8.73 13.32
C SER A 275 3.34 7.35 13.07
N TYR A 276 4.09 6.48 12.41
CA TYR A 276 3.70 5.12 12.07
C TYR A 276 4.82 4.14 12.40
N PRO A 277 4.53 3.01 13.05
CA PRO A 277 5.55 2.00 13.31
C PRO A 277 6.01 1.34 11.99
N MET A 278 7.31 1.08 11.92
CA MET A 278 7.96 0.42 10.80
C MET A 278 7.92 -1.09 10.98
N VAL A 279 6.91 -1.71 10.41
CA VAL A 279 6.71 -3.16 10.45
C VAL A 279 6.43 -3.66 9.04
N THR A 280 7.11 -4.71 8.60
CA THR A 280 6.80 -5.41 7.35
C THR A 280 6.17 -6.77 7.64
N THR A 281 5.37 -7.24 6.70
CA THR A 281 4.74 -8.56 6.79
C THR A 281 4.78 -9.25 5.43
N TYR A 282 5.01 -10.57 5.45
CA TYR A 282 4.90 -11.40 4.26
C TYR A 282 4.24 -12.72 4.63
N THR A 283 3.12 -13.06 4.01
CA THR A 283 2.42 -14.32 4.30
C THR A 283 3.08 -15.48 3.55
N LYS A 284 3.19 -16.64 4.22
CA LYS A 284 3.76 -17.84 3.60
C LYS A 284 2.88 -18.39 2.47
N GLN A 285 1.57 -18.20 2.59
CA GLN A 285 0.58 -18.51 1.56
C GLN A 285 -0.49 -17.43 1.51
N PHE A 286 -1.03 -17.16 0.33
CA PHE A 286 -2.02 -16.10 0.14
C PHE A 286 -3.44 -16.62 0.06
N VAL A 287 -3.62 -17.94 0.05
CA VAL A 287 -4.94 -18.56 -0.14
C VAL A 287 -5.07 -19.83 0.70
N THR A 288 -6.31 -20.13 1.08
CA THR A 288 -6.78 -21.44 1.53
C THR A 288 -8.07 -21.78 0.79
N ASP A 289 -8.78 -22.82 1.20
CA ASP A 289 -10.08 -23.15 0.60
C ASP A 289 -11.05 -21.97 0.77
N ARG A 290 -11.60 -21.47 -0.35
CA ARG A 290 -12.56 -20.36 -0.43
C ARG A 290 -12.13 -19.08 0.28
N PHE A 291 -10.82 -18.89 0.45
CA PHE A 291 -10.28 -17.74 1.17
C PHE A 291 -9.00 -17.22 0.51
N ALA A 292 -8.92 -15.91 0.31
CA ALA A 292 -7.73 -15.22 -0.19
C ALA A 292 -7.38 -14.01 0.67
N VAL A 293 -6.10 -13.66 0.73
CA VAL A 293 -5.62 -12.41 1.35
C VAL A 293 -5.06 -11.48 0.28
N ILE A 294 -5.37 -10.19 0.39
CA ILE A 294 -4.90 -9.14 -0.53
C ILE A 294 -4.37 -7.93 0.24
N GLY A 295 -3.68 -7.05 -0.47
CA GLY A 295 -3.18 -5.80 0.11
C GLY A 295 -2.16 -6.05 1.22
N ASP A 296 -2.14 -5.18 2.22
CA ASP A 296 -1.24 -5.31 3.37
C ASP A 296 -1.51 -6.56 4.22
N ALA A 297 -2.68 -7.19 4.09
CA ALA A 297 -2.96 -8.48 4.73
C ALA A 297 -2.15 -9.62 4.10
N ALA A 298 -1.80 -9.50 2.82
CA ALA A 298 -0.93 -10.43 2.10
C ALA A 298 0.54 -10.02 2.24
N VAL A 299 0.88 -8.78 1.84
CA VAL A 299 2.26 -8.27 1.83
C VAL A 299 2.28 -6.81 2.29
N GLY A 300 2.75 -6.59 3.50
CA GLY A 300 3.01 -5.25 4.05
C GLY A 300 4.47 -4.88 3.84
N MET A 301 4.75 -4.03 2.85
CA MET A 301 6.10 -3.62 2.47
C MET A 301 6.68 -2.52 3.36
N HIS A 302 8.01 -2.42 3.39
CA HIS A 302 8.71 -1.24 3.87
C HIS A 302 8.51 -0.08 2.89
N PRO A 303 8.23 1.16 3.35
CA PRO A 303 7.89 2.28 2.48
C PRO A 303 9.05 2.85 1.66
N VAL A 304 10.31 2.54 2.00
CA VAL A 304 11.52 3.13 1.37
C VAL A 304 11.53 3.03 -0.17
N THR A 305 10.93 2.01 -0.74
CA THR A 305 10.89 1.83 -2.20
C THR A 305 9.56 2.28 -2.83
N ALA A 306 8.62 2.80 -2.02
CA ALA A 306 7.27 3.19 -2.46
C ALA A 306 6.46 2.08 -3.20
N HIS A 307 6.88 0.82 -3.10
CA HIS A 307 6.27 -0.31 -3.83
C HIS A 307 5.02 -0.87 -3.15
N GLY A 308 4.80 -0.63 -1.84
CA GLY A 308 3.74 -1.31 -1.09
C GLY A 308 2.35 -1.17 -1.72
N PHE A 309 1.91 0.06 -1.97
CA PHE A 309 0.60 0.30 -2.57
C PHE A 309 0.51 -0.19 -4.03
N ASN A 310 1.58 -0.01 -4.81
CA ASN A 310 1.66 -0.44 -6.20
C ASN A 310 1.57 -1.96 -6.33
N LEU A 311 2.31 -2.69 -5.49
CA LEU A 311 2.26 -4.14 -5.42
C LEU A 311 0.87 -4.64 -4.99
N ASN A 312 0.26 -3.95 -4.02
CA ASN A 312 -1.10 -4.28 -3.56
C ASN A 312 -2.13 -4.11 -4.68
N LEU A 313 -2.07 -3.03 -5.46
CA LEU A 313 -2.93 -2.84 -6.63
C LEU A 313 -2.69 -3.92 -7.70
N LYS A 314 -1.45 -4.25 -7.99
CA LYS A 314 -1.10 -5.33 -8.92
C LYS A 314 -1.62 -6.68 -8.44
N GLY A 315 -1.46 -6.99 -7.15
CA GLY A 315 -1.93 -8.25 -6.57
C GLY A 315 -3.45 -8.39 -6.60
N LEU A 316 -4.20 -7.32 -6.25
CA LEU A 316 -5.66 -7.40 -6.34
C LEU A 316 -6.16 -7.51 -7.78
N ASP A 317 -5.50 -6.87 -8.75
CA ASP A 317 -5.84 -6.97 -10.17
C ASP A 317 -5.63 -8.41 -10.69
N MET A 318 -4.54 -9.07 -10.27
CA MET A 318 -4.30 -10.50 -10.55
C MET A 318 -5.45 -11.38 -10.05
N LEU A 319 -5.93 -11.17 -8.81
CA LEU A 319 -7.04 -11.97 -8.27
C LEU A 319 -8.35 -11.66 -8.98
N ILE A 320 -8.60 -10.40 -9.34
CA ILE A 320 -9.79 -10.00 -10.13
C ILE A 320 -9.79 -10.72 -11.48
N ASP A 321 -8.65 -10.75 -12.16
CA ASP A 321 -8.54 -11.38 -13.49
C ASP A 321 -8.77 -12.90 -13.39
N GLU A 322 -8.20 -13.60 -12.40
CA GLU A 322 -8.45 -15.03 -12.16
C GLU A 322 -9.94 -15.34 -11.90
N ILE A 323 -10.58 -14.49 -11.08
CA ILE A 323 -12.02 -14.66 -10.80
C ILE A 323 -12.85 -14.42 -12.05
N LYS A 324 -12.53 -13.41 -12.87
CA LYS A 324 -13.25 -13.13 -14.12
C LYS A 324 -13.10 -14.28 -15.13
N GLU A 325 -11.87 -14.79 -15.29
CA GLU A 325 -11.62 -15.97 -16.13
C GLU A 325 -12.44 -17.19 -15.66
N ALA A 326 -12.51 -17.39 -14.32
CA ALA A 326 -13.33 -18.45 -13.75
C ALA A 326 -14.83 -18.28 -14.04
N LEU A 327 -15.34 -17.05 -14.01
CA LEU A 327 -16.74 -16.74 -14.33
C LEU A 327 -17.05 -16.99 -15.80
N GLU A 328 -16.19 -16.57 -16.71
CA GLU A 328 -16.32 -16.80 -18.16
C GLU A 328 -16.34 -18.30 -18.47
N ASN A 329 -15.50 -19.08 -17.78
CA ASN A 329 -15.42 -20.54 -17.92
C ASN A 329 -16.47 -21.28 -17.08
N LYS A 330 -17.39 -20.58 -16.40
CA LYS A 330 -18.42 -21.14 -15.52
C LYS A 330 -17.86 -22.09 -14.43
N THR A 331 -16.65 -21.79 -13.96
CA THR A 331 -16.00 -22.55 -12.87
C THR A 331 -16.18 -21.88 -11.51
N ASP A 332 -15.94 -22.63 -10.45
CA ASP A 332 -16.11 -22.14 -9.07
C ASP A 332 -15.03 -21.12 -8.71
N ILE A 333 -15.40 -19.86 -8.48
CA ILE A 333 -14.51 -18.74 -8.14
C ILE A 333 -13.79 -18.93 -6.80
N GLY A 334 -14.33 -19.76 -5.91
CA GLY A 334 -13.71 -20.09 -4.62
C GLY A 334 -12.82 -21.33 -4.65
N SER A 335 -12.69 -21.98 -5.82
CA SER A 335 -11.91 -23.20 -5.93
C SER A 335 -10.43 -22.96 -5.67
N THR A 336 -9.81 -23.92 -4.98
CA THR A 336 -8.36 -23.87 -4.67
C THR A 336 -7.51 -23.79 -5.93
N THR A 337 -7.95 -24.35 -7.06
CA THR A 337 -7.24 -24.29 -8.34
C THR A 337 -7.11 -22.84 -8.83
N ILE A 338 -8.20 -22.09 -8.84
CA ILE A 338 -8.22 -20.67 -9.25
C ILE A 338 -7.39 -19.83 -8.27
N LEU A 339 -7.60 -20.02 -6.98
CA LEU A 339 -6.90 -19.25 -5.96
C LEU A 339 -5.38 -19.51 -5.96
N LYS A 340 -4.94 -20.74 -6.25
CA LYS A 340 -3.51 -21.06 -6.39
C LYS A 340 -2.85 -20.39 -7.59
N LYS A 341 -3.56 -20.16 -8.71
CA LYS A 341 -3.03 -19.36 -9.83
C LYS A 341 -2.67 -17.94 -9.37
N TYR A 342 -3.59 -17.28 -8.65
CA TYR A 342 -3.33 -15.98 -8.03
C TYR A 342 -2.12 -16.04 -7.09
N GLN A 343 -2.07 -17.02 -6.19
CA GLN A 343 -0.96 -17.16 -5.24
C GLN A 343 0.39 -17.25 -5.95
N THR A 344 0.49 -18.09 -6.98
CA THR A 344 1.72 -18.25 -7.77
C THR A 344 2.14 -16.93 -8.43
N LYS A 345 1.21 -16.24 -9.10
CA LYS A 345 1.48 -14.94 -9.72
C LYS A 345 1.95 -13.89 -8.71
N LEU A 346 1.31 -13.85 -7.53
CA LEU A 346 1.69 -12.88 -6.50
C LEU A 346 3.03 -13.21 -5.87
N HIS A 347 3.37 -14.47 -5.61
CA HIS A 347 4.70 -14.85 -5.11
C HIS A 347 5.81 -14.42 -6.07
N PHE A 348 5.64 -14.66 -7.37
CA PHE A 348 6.60 -14.22 -8.38
C PHE A 348 6.75 -12.69 -8.43
N ALA A 349 5.67 -11.96 -8.27
CA ALA A 349 5.72 -10.50 -8.29
C ALA A 349 6.25 -9.89 -6.98
N ALA A 350 5.82 -10.44 -5.83
CA ALA A 350 6.07 -9.84 -4.52
C ALA A 350 7.40 -10.30 -3.90
N GLY A 351 7.75 -11.57 -4.03
CA GLY A 351 8.90 -12.17 -3.35
C GLY A 351 10.21 -11.44 -3.63
N PRO A 352 10.62 -11.28 -4.90
CA PRO A 352 11.86 -10.58 -5.23
C PRO A 352 11.88 -9.13 -4.72
N ILE A 353 10.77 -8.40 -4.86
CA ILE A 353 10.67 -7.00 -4.41
C ILE A 353 10.77 -6.91 -2.89
N TYR A 354 10.08 -7.80 -2.16
CA TYR A 354 10.13 -7.85 -0.70
C TYR A 354 11.54 -8.13 -0.18
N LEU A 355 12.23 -9.13 -0.74
CA LEU A 355 13.61 -9.46 -0.37
C LEU A 355 14.57 -8.34 -0.70
N ALA A 356 14.49 -7.78 -1.91
CA ALA A 356 15.34 -6.66 -2.33
C ALA A 356 15.13 -5.42 -1.43
N THR A 357 13.89 -5.07 -1.12
CA THR A 357 13.58 -3.94 -0.25
C THR A 357 14.15 -4.13 1.15
N ASN A 358 13.96 -5.30 1.77
CA ASN A 358 14.48 -5.58 3.10
C ASN A 358 16.03 -5.61 3.10
N SER A 359 16.65 -6.15 2.06
CA SER A 359 18.11 -6.14 1.90
C SER A 359 18.66 -4.72 1.78
N ILE A 360 18.02 -3.85 1.00
CA ILE A 360 18.37 -2.44 0.89
C ILE A 360 18.26 -1.77 2.26
N VAL A 361 17.13 -1.95 2.95
CA VAL A 361 16.94 -1.34 4.28
C VAL A 361 18.02 -1.80 5.26
N ASN A 362 18.27 -3.10 5.36
CA ASN A 362 19.30 -3.64 6.25
C ASN A 362 20.70 -3.12 5.89
N LEU A 363 21.03 -3.08 4.61
CA LEU A 363 22.32 -2.56 4.13
C LEU A 363 22.48 -1.07 4.45
N TYR A 364 21.47 -0.26 4.18
CA TYR A 364 21.56 1.20 4.29
C TYR A 364 21.31 1.74 5.70
N THR A 365 20.75 0.95 6.61
CA THR A 365 20.62 1.32 8.03
C THR A 365 21.72 0.73 8.93
N SER A 366 22.54 -0.17 8.41
CA SER A 366 23.67 -0.76 9.17
C SER A 366 24.85 0.22 9.26
N ASN A 367 25.44 0.36 10.45
CA ASN A 367 26.57 1.28 10.69
C ASN A 367 27.93 0.59 10.67
N ILE A 368 28.01 -0.70 10.36
CA ILE A 368 29.27 -1.46 10.31
C ILE A 368 30.11 -1.10 9.07
N LEU A 369 31.43 -1.14 9.20
CA LEU A 369 32.35 -0.77 8.13
C LEU A 369 32.12 -1.54 6.80
N PRO A 370 31.91 -2.87 6.80
CA PRO A 370 31.62 -3.60 5.56
C PRO A 370 30.35 -3.09 4.86
N ALA A 371 29.30 -2.73 5.61
CA ALA A 371 28.08 -2.19 5.03
C ALA A 371 28.30 -0.83 4.35
N LYS A 372 29.17 0.03 4.93
CA LYS A 372 29.51 1.34 4.34
C LYS A 372 30.20 1.18 2.98
N LEU A 373 31.17 0.28 2.89
CA LEU A 373 31.89 0.00 1.65
C LEU A 373 30.97 -0.62 0.59
N THR A 374 30.15 -1.58 1.00
CA THR A 374 29.18 -2.24 0.11
C THR A 374 28.15 -1.25 -0.44
N ARG A 375 27.65 -0.29 0.36
CA ARG A 375 26.71 0.74 -0.12
C ARG A 375 27.30 1.58 -1.24
N GLN A 376 28.50 2.11 -1.03
CA GLN A 376 29.17 2.93 -2.03
C GLN A 376 29.43 2.15 -3.31
N PHE A 377 29.83 0.89 -3.18
CA PHE A 377 30.01 0.00 -4.33
C PHE A 377 28.69 -0.24 -5.07
N VAL A 378 27.61 -0.58 -4.36
CA VAL A 378 26.27 -0.85 -4.93
C VAL A 378 25.73 0.38 -5.66
N LEU A 379 25.81 1.58 -5.07
CA LEU A 379 25.36 2.81 -5.73
C LEU A 379 26.13 3.09 -7.02
N ARG A 380 27.45 2.94 -7.00
CA ARG A 380 28.30 3.13 -8.19
C ARG A 380 28.02 2.06 -9.24
N PHE A 381 27.94 0.80 -8.83
CA PHE A 381 27.66 -0.34 -9.69
C PHE A 381 26.33 -0.19 -10.42
N VAL A 382 25.23 0.08 -9.68
CA VAL A 382 23.90 0.26 -10.29
C VAL A 382 23.86 1.46 -11.22
N ASN A 383 24.56 2.56 -10.89
CA ASN A 383 24.57 3.74 -11.73
C ASN A 383 25.40 3.55 -13.03
N THR A 384 26.46 2.75 -12.98
CA THR A 384 27.39 2.53 -14.11
C THR A 384 26.93 1.41 -15.02
N ILE A 385 26.33 0.36 -14.47
CA ILE A 385 25.94 -0.84 -15.22
C ILE A 385 24.49 -0.72 -15.67
N LYS A 386 24.28 -0.35 -16.94
CA LYS A 386 22.95 -0.17 -17.54
C LYS A 386 21.96 -1.33 -17.29
N PRO A 387 22.31 -2.62 -17.43
CA PRO A 387 21.40 -3.72 -17.12
C PRO A 387 20.92 -3.73 -15.67
N ALA A 388 21.81 -3.48 -14.70
CA ALA A 388 21.45 -3.43 -13.29
C ALA A 388 20.47 -2.27 -13.02
N LYS A 389 20.74 -1.09 -13.56
CA LYS A 389 19.86 0.07 -13.46
C LYS A 389 18.50 -0.19 -14.11
N GLN A 390 18.46 -0.90 -15.24
CA GLN A 390 17.23 -1.22 -15.96
C GLN A 390 16.31 -2.14 -15.16
N VAL A 391 16.84 -3.04 -14.33
CA VAL A 391 16.01 -3.86 -13.41
C VAL A 391 15.23 -2.96 -12.47
N PHE A 392 15.88 -1.97 -11.83
CA PHE A 392 15.19 -1.02 -10.96
C PHE A 392 14.18 -0.15 -11.72
N LEU A 393 14.56 0.33 -12.92
CA LEU A 393 13.65 1.12 -13.77
C LEU A 393 12.40 0.32 -14.20
N ASN A 394 12.54 -0.97 -14.45
CA ASN A 394 11.41 -1.84 -14.79
C ASN A 394 10.45 -2.06 -13.61
N MET A 395 10.94 -1.94 -12.37
CA MET A 395 10.09 -1.98 -11.19
C MET A 395 9.27 -0.68 -11.00
N LEU A 396 9.68 0.42 -11.63
CA LEU A 396 9.00 1.72 -11.61
C LEU A 396 7.98 1.88 -12.76
N LYS A 397 8.01 1.04 -13.77
CA LYS A 397 7.04 1.02 -14.88
C LYS A 397 5.72 0.40 -14.45
#